data_24853d184d5a152630b92518a377bf04
#
_entry.id   24853d184d5a152630b92518a377bf04
#
_cell.length_a   1.000
_cell.length_b   1.000
_cell.length_c   1.000
_cell.angle_alpha   90.00
_cell.angle_beta   90.00
_cell.angle_gamma   90.00
#
_symmetry.space_group_name_H-M   'P 1'
#
loop_
_entity.id
_entity.type
_entity.pdbx_description
1 polymer ?
#
loop_
_entity_poly.entity_id
_entity_poly.type
_entity_poly.pdbx_seq_one_letter_code
_entity_poly.pdbx_strand_id
1 'polypeptide(L)'
;CERDSDGTPKDAVIVIRSIDTLMQGRKDKRAVYLSETLANMSEGFFIYRAVGEEKLLYANPGAIRLFGCETIEEFREQVHNSFRGMVHPQDLARVEWEIHDQIKQSDRSMDYIKYRIVRKDGTVRWLDDCGHLEHQTIEAGGGLFYVFISDITDTITEAQKNMLLAKNKYYNSEKQ
;
A
#
# COMPACT_ATOMS: atom_id res chain seq x y z
N CYS A 1 -15.00 -4.02 -12.78
CA CYS A 1 -14.67 -4.84 -11.59
C CYS A 1 -15.95 -5.28 -10.93
N GLU A 2 -16.21 -6.58 -10.90
CA GLU A 2 -17.30 -7.14 -10.10
C GLU A 2 -16.93 -7.03 -8.62
N ARG A 3 -17.85 -6.49 -7.84
CA ARG A 3 -17.75 -6.47 -6.37
C ARG A 3 -18.69 -7.53 -5.82
N ASP A 4 -18.31 -8.19 -4.72
CA ASP A 4 -19.26 -9.04 -4.01
C ASP A 4 -20.25 -8.19 -3.19
N SER A 5 -21.22 -8.85 -2.56
CA SER A 5 -22.36 -8.21 -1.87
C SER A 5 -21.98 -7.21 -0.77
N ASP A 6 -20.70 -7.12 -0.43
CA ASP A 6 -20.13 -6.28 0.62
C ASP A 6 -19.09 -5.26 0.10
N GLY A 7 -18.98 -5.13 -1.22
CA GLY A 7 -18.18 -4.09 -1.87
C GLY A 7 -16.72 -4.45 -2.10
N THR A 8 -16.26 -5.64 -1.69
CA THR A 8 -14.87 -6.09 -1.89
C THR A 8 -14.67 -6.50 -3.35
N PRO A 9 -13.59 -6.05 -4.03
CA PRO A 9 -13.25 -6.57 -5.34
C PRO A 9 -12.96 -8.07 -5.26
N LYS A 10 -13.77 -8.91 -5.92
CA LYS A 10 -13.61 -10.38 -5.90
C LYS A 10 -12.20 -10.83 -6.29
N ASP A 11 -11.55 -10.07 -7.16
CA ASP A 11 -10.23 -10.36 -7.68
C ASP A 11 -9.12 -10.14 -6.63
N ALA A 12 -9.28 -9.18 -5.70
CA ALA A 12 -8.29 -8.87 -4.68
C ALA A 12 -8.09 -10.02 -3.67
N VAL A 13 -9.17 -10.70 -3.26
CA VAL A 13 -9.10 -11.85 -2.33
C VAL A 13 -8.42 -13.06 -2.97
N ILE A 14 -8.64 -13.29 -4.27
CA ILE A 14 -7.99 -14.38 -5.02
C ILE A 14 -6.49 -14.09 -5.16
N VAL A 15 -6.11 -12.84 -5.44
CA VAL A 15 -4.72 -12.41 -5.56
C VAL A 15 -3.98 -12.60 -4.24
N ILE A 16 -4.54 -12.18 -3.11
CA ILE A 16 -3.92 -12.30 -1.78
C ILE A 16 -3.60 -13.76 -1.45
N ARG A 17 -4.56 -14.68 -1.56
CA ARG A 17 -4.36 -16.12 -1.28
C ARG A 17 -3.32 -16.78 -2.15
N SER A 18 -3.13 -16.30 -3.36
CA SER A 18 -2.19 -16.88 -4.31
C SER A 18 -0.78 -16.32 -4.17
N ILE A 19 -0.65 -15.09 -3.64
CA ILE A 19 0.64 -14.52 -3.26
C ILE A 19 1.24 -15.25 -2.06
N ASP A 20 0.43 -15.65 -1.08
CA ASP A 20 0.90 -16.51 0.02
C ASP A 20 1.50 -17.81 -0.50
N THR A 21 0.89 -18.40 -1.53
CA THR A 21 1.41 -19.62 -2.19
C THR A 21 2.74 -19.36 -2.91
N LEU A 22 2.91 -18.18 -3.54
CA LEU A 22 4.17 -17.75 -4.16
C LEU A 22 5.28 -17.51 -3.14
N MET A 23 4.96 -16.85 -2.02
CA MET A 23 5.91 -16.56 -0.94
C MET A 23 6.39 -17.84 -0.23
N GLN A 24 5.58 -18.91 -0.24
CA GLN A 24 5.92 -20.23 0.31
C GLN A 24 6.73 -21.11 -0.65
N GLY A 25 7.13 -20.60 -1.82
CA GLY A 25 8.01 -21.32 -2.78
C GLY A 25 7.34 -22.47 -3.52
N ARG A 26 6.02 -22.61 -3.49
CA ARG A 26 5.28 -23.61 -4.27
C ARG A 26 5.14 -23.11 -5.72
N LYS A 27 5.81 -23.78 -6.65
CA LYS A 27 5.65 -23.57 -8.11
C LYS A 27 4.29 -24.13 -8.59
N ASP A 28 3.22 -23.49 -8.24
CA ASP A 28 1.90 -23.78 -8.79
C ASP A 28 1.68 -22.92 -10.06
N LYS A 29 1.05 -23.48 -11.10
CA LYS A 29 0.69 -22.75 -12.32
C LYS A 29 -0.15 -21.50 -12.05
N ARG A 30 -0.99 -21.52 -11.00
CA ARG A 30 -1.76 -20.37 -10.53
C ARG A 30 -0.87 -19.24 -10.01
N ALA A 31 0.20 -19.58 -9.29
CA ALA A 31 1.15 -18.61 -8.77
C ALA A 31 1.91 -17.89 -9.89
N VAL A 32 2.30 -18.61 -10.94
CA VAL A 32 2.94 -18.02 -12.13
C VAL A 32 1.98 -17.06 -12.85
N TYR A 33 0.73 -17.49 -13.10
CA TYR A 33 -0.28 -16.66 -13.75
C TYR A 33 -0.57 -15.36 -12.99
N LEU A 34 -0.61 -15.42 -11.66
CA LEU A 34 -0.83 -14.25 -10.81
C LEU A 34 0.37 -13.32 -10.78
N SER A 35 1.57 -13.87 -10.74
CA SER A 35 2.80 -13.09 -10.87
C SER A 35 2.81 -12.30 -12.18
N GLU A 36 2.45 -12.93 -13.28
CA GLU A 36 2.32 -12.28 -14.60
C GLU A 36 1.21 -11.22 -14.59
N THR A 37 0.05 -11.52 -13.98
CA THR A 37 -1.05 -10.56 -13.86
C THR A 37 -0.64 -9.33 -13.07
N LEU A 38 -0.02 -9.51 -11.89
CA LEU A 38 0.49 -8.40 -11.08
C LEU A 38 1.57 -7.60 -11.79
N ALA A 39 2.45 -8.27 -12.55
CA ALA A 39 3.51 -7.61 -13.32
C ALA A 39 2.95 -6.70 -14.43
N ASN A 40 1.80 -7.06 -15.00
CA ASN A 40 1.17 -6.33 -16.11
C ASN A 40 0.11 -5.31 -15.66
N MET A 41 -0.19 -5.20 -14.34
CA MET A 41 -1.11 -4.19 -13.84
C MET A 41 -0.53 -2.78 -13.97
N SER A 42 -1.39 -1.82 -14.31
CA SER A 42 -1.07 -0.38 -14.31
C SER A 42 -0.99 0.17 -12.89
N GLU A 43 -1.87 -0.34 -12.03
CA GLU A 43 -1.92 0.01 -10.61
C GLU A 43 -0.70 -0.55 -9.86
N GLY A 44 -0.30 0.17 -8.83
CA GLY A 44 0.75 -0.29 -7.94
C GLY A 44 0.23 -1.34 -6.96
N PHE A 45 1.04 -2.37 -6.73
CA PHE A 45 0.81 -3.36 -5.69
C PHE A 45 2.10 -3.63 -4.94
N PHE A 46 2.05 -3.65 -3.61
CA PHE A 46 3.21 -3.98 -2.78
C PHE A 46 2.79 -4.71 -1.50
N ILE A 47 3.78 -5.37 -0.87
CA ILE A 47 3.62 -6.10 0.39
C ILE A 47 4.68 -5.63 1.36
N TYR A 48 4.28 -5.34 2.61
CA TYR A 48 5.22 -4.99 3.66
C TYR A 48 4.87 -5.66 5.01
N ARG A 49 5.84 -5.71 5.93
CA ARG A 49 5.61 -6.24 7.29
C ARG A 49 4.85 -5.22 8.12
N ALA A 50 3.80 -5.68 8.81
CA ALA A 50 2.96 -4.82 9.68
C ALA A 50 3.66 -4.37 10.97
N VAL A 51 4.79 -4.96 11.33
CA VAL A 51 5.50 -4.72 12.58
C VAL A 51 6.99 -4.42 12.36
N GLY A 52 7.58 -3.72 13.31
CA GLY A 52 8.99 -3.33 13.27
C GLY A 52 9.27 -2.20 12.30
N GLU A 53 10.21 -2.39 11.40
CA GLU A 53 10.63 -1.37 10.41
C GLU A 53 9.68 -1.25 9.22
N GLU A 54 8.54 -1.95 9.22
CA GLU A 54 7.58 -1.97 8.10
C GLU A 54 8.24 -2.33 6.76
N LYS A 55 9.15 -3.30 6.80
CA LYS A 55 10.02 -3.65 5.69
C LYS A 55 9.23 -4.09 4.47
N LEU A 56 9.57 -3.48 3.32
CA LEU A 56 9.04 -3.86 2.02
C LEU A 56 9.52 -5.26 1.61
N LEU A 57 8.59 -6.14 1.30
CA LEU A 57 8.87 -7.52 0.87
C LEU A 57 8.73 -7.68 -0.64
N TYR A 58 7.73 -7.03 -1.24
CA TYR A 58 7.42 -7.12 -2.66
C TYR A 58 6.88 -5.78 -3.17
N ALA A 59 7.17 -5.45 -4.43
CA ALA A 59 6.48 -4.42 -5.19
C ALA A 59 6.39 -4.85 -6.66
N ASN A 60 5.24 -4.62 -7.30
CA ASN A 60 5.08 -4.88 -8.72
C ASN A 60 5.67 -3.73 -9.57
N PRO A 61 5.87 -3.92 -10.88
CA PRO A 61 6.34 -2.85 -11.76
C PRO A 61 5.44 -1.60 -11.77
N GLY A 62 4.13 -1.75 -11.51
CA GLY A 62 3.19 -0.63 -11.38
C GLY A 62 3.58 0.29 -10.23
N ALA A 63 3.82 -0.25 -9.03
CA ALA A 63 4.27 0.51 -7.87
C ALA A 63 5.62 1.21 -8.14
N ILE A 64 6.60 0.50 -8.71
CA ILE A 64 7.91 1.05 -9.03
C ILE A 64 7.79 2.27 -9.96
N ARG A 65 6.99 2.17 -11.02
CA ARG A 65 6.74 3.28 -11.95
C ARG A 65 6.01 4.46 -11.32
N LEU A 66 5.05 4.21 -10.40
CA LEU A 66 4.35 5.29 -9.68
C LEU A 66 5.32 6.17 -8.91
N PHE A 67 6.39 5.60 -8.35
CA PHE A 67 7.45 6.36 -7.67
C PHE A 67 8.51 6.94 -8.61
N GLY A 68 8.41 6.72 -9.92
CA GLY A 68 9.36 7.23 -10.92
C GLY A 68 10.67 6.46 -10.96
N CYS A 69 10.66 5.21 -10.50
CA CYS A 69 11.81 4.31 -10.54
C CYS A 69 11.72 3.34 -11.73
N GLU A 70 12.86 2.82 -12.17
CA GLU A 70 12.96 1.84 -13.25
C GLU A 70 13.18 0.43 -12.68
N THR A 71 13.86 0.32 -11.54
CA THR A 71 14.19 -0.97 -10.90
C THR A 71 13.68 -1.07 -9.48
N ILE A 72 13.58 -2.28 -8.95
CA ILE A 72 13.19 -2.54 -7.56
C ILE A 72 14.28 -2.04 -6.59
N GLU A 73 15.53 -2.06 -6.98
CA GLU A 73 16.66 -1.57 -6.19
C GLU A 73 16.56 -0.05 -6.00
N GLU A 74 16.34 0.71 -7.08
CA GLU A 74 16.11 2.15 -7.02
C GLU A 74 14.91 2.49 -6.13
N PHE A 75 13.80 1.74 -6.30
CA PHE A 75 12.60 1.95 -5.50
C PHE A 75 12.87 1.72 -4.02
N ARG A 76 13.54 0.61 -3.67
CA ARG A 76 13.91 0.31 -2.29
C ARG A 76 14.83 1.36 -1.66
N GLU A 77 15.79 1.85 -2.41
CA GLU A 77 16.67 2.93 -1.96
C GLU A 77 15.87 4.20 -1.67
N GLN A 78 15.01 4.63 -2.59
CA GLN A 78 14.22 5.83 -2.47
C GLN A 78 13.27 5.80 -1.28
N VAL A 79 12.58 4.67 -1.05
CA VAL A 79 11.61 4.52 0.05
C VAL A 79 12.24 3.94 1.32
N HIS A 80 13.58 3.92 1.42
CA HIS A 80 14.31 3.33 2.56
C HIS A 80 13.83 1.92 2.91
N ASN A 81 13.42 1.15 1.89
CA ASN A 81 12.90 -0.21 1.99
C ASN A 81 11.76 -0.39 3.01
N SER A 82 10.94 0.65 3.24
CA SER A 82 9.86 0.66 4.24
C SER A 82 8.61 1.37 3.74
N PHE A 83 7.44 1.03 4.30
CA PHE A 83 6.19 1.76 4.03
C PHE A 83 6.29 3.23 4.46
N ARG A 84 6.89 3.51 5.62
CA ARG A 84 7.10 4.89 6.11
C ARG A 84 7.85 5.77 5.13
N GLY A 85 8.83 5.20 4.43
CA GLY A 85 9.59 5.92 3.41
C GLY A 85 8.82 6.19 2.12
N MET A 86 7.68 5.53 1.90
CA MET A 86 6.79 5.80 0.76
C MET A 86 5.93 7.05 0.99
N VAL A 87 5.50 7.28 2.22
CA VAL A 87 4.56 8.35 2.56
C VAL A 87 5.28 9.69 2.66
N HIS A 88 4.68 10.74 2.10
CA HIS A 88 5.21 12.10 2.26
C HIS A 88 5.37 12.44 3.75
N PRO A 89 6.51 13.01 4.21
CA PRO A 89 6.79 13.21 5.64
C PRO A 89 5.70 13.95 6.43
N GLN A 90 5.06 14.94 5.79
CA GLN A 90 3.98 15.69 6.44
C GLN A 90 2.65 14.91 6.58
N ASP A 91 2.49 13.81 5.84
CA ASP A 91 1.28 12.98 5.87
C ASP A 91 1.43 11.78 6.82
N LEU A 92 2.67 11.40 7.15
CA LEU A 92 2.99 10.15 7.83
C LEU A 92 2.24 9.97 9.16
N ALA A 93 2.22 10.99 10.01
CA ALA A 93 1.57 10.88 11.32
C ALA A 93 0.06 10.60 11.20
N ARG A 94 -0.62 11.26 10.25
CA ARG A 94 -2.03 11.02 9.97
C ARG A 94 -2.26 9.63 9.37
N VAL A 95 -1.45 9.25 8.38
CA VAL A 95 -1.57 7.96 7.68
C VAL A 95 -1.43 6.80 8.67
N GLU A 96 -0.41 6.79 9.52
CA GLU A 96 -0.21 5.76 10.55
C GLU A 96 -1.43 5.66 11.50
N TRP A 97 -1.95 6.82 11.90
CA TRP A 97 -3.12 6.83 12.78
C TRP A 97 -4.37 6.31 12.07
N GLU A 98 -4.65 6.78 10.84
CA GLU A 98 -5.82 6.35 10.05
C GLU A 98 -5.78 4.86 9.73
N ILE A 99 -4.60 4.28 9.37
CA ILE A 99 -4.42 2.83 9.20
C ILE A 99 -4.79 2.09 10.49
N HIS A 100 -4.18 2.49 11.60
CA HIS A 100 -4.42 1.83 12.88
C HIS A 100 -5.90 1.87 13.30
N ASP A 101 -6.53 3.04 13.17
CA ASP A 101 -7.93 3.25 13.54
C ASP A 101 -8.88 2.44 12.64
N GLN A 102 -8.68 2.45 11.32
CA GLN A 102 -9.50 1.70 10.37
C GLN A 102 -9.34 0.18 10.55
N ILE A 103 -8.11 -0.34 10.68
CA ILE A 103 -7.86 -1.77 10.93
C ILE A 103 -8.55 -2.23 12.22
N LYS A 104 -8.49 -1.42 13.28
CA LYS A 104 -9.13 -1.73 14.57
C LYS A 104 -10.66 -1.78 14.49
N GLN A 105 -11.25 -0.98 13.62
CA GLN A 105 -12.71 -0.89 13.44
C GLN A 105 -13.22 -1.82 12.34
N SER A 106 -12.34 -2.37 11.51
CA SER A 106 -12.69 -3.19 10.36
C SER A 106 -12.77 -4.67 10.74
N ASP A 107 -13.93 -5.31 10.53
CA ASP A 107 -14.08 -6.76 10.67
C ASP A 107 -13.21 -7.57 9.68
N ARG A 108 -12.68 -6.91 8.64
CA ARG A 108 -11.89 -7.52 7.57
C ARG A 108 -10.45 -7.06 7.54
N SER A 109 -10.01 -6.30 8.54
CA SER A 109 -8.65 -5.75 8.59
C SER A 109 -8.27 -4.97 7.32
N MET A 110 -9.21 -4.17 6.80
CA MET A 110 -9.03 -3.32 5.61
C MET A 110 -8.90 -1.86 6.01
N ASP A 111 -8.06 -1.13 5.27
CA ASP A 111 -7.96 0.33 5.33
C ASP A 111 -8.04 0.97 3.94
N TYR A 112 -8.47 2.24 3.91
CA TYR A 112 -8.61 3.05 2.68
C TYR A 112 -8.10 4.46 2.98
N ILE A 113 -6.96 4.82 2.40
CA ILE A 113 -6.26 6.05 2.76
C ILE A 113 -5.82 6.81 1.52
N LYS A 114 -5.87 8.13 1.59
CA LYS A 114 -5.30 9.01 0.58
C LYS A 114 -4.12 9.77 1.15
N TYR A 115 -2.99 9.72 0.48
CA TYR A 115 -1.78 10.42 0.91
C TYR A 115 -0.90 10.84 -0.26
N ARG A 116 0.07 11.70 0.04
CA ARG A 116 1.07 12.13 -0.93
C ARG A 116 2.30 11.22 -0.87
N ILE A 117 2.90 11.06 -2.02
CA ILE A 117 4.25 10.50 -2.18
C ILE A 117 5.16 11.53 -2.84
N VAL A 118 6.48 11.35 -2.69
CA VAL A 118 7.49 12.10 -3.45
C VAL A 118 8.14 11.13 -4.42
N ARG A 119 8.09 11.43 -5.71
CA ARG A 119 8.74 10.63 -6.76
C ARG A 119 10.25 10.89 -6.80
N LYS A 120 10.98 10.03 -7.51
CA LYS A 120 12.43 10.16 -7.72
C LYS A 120 12.84 11.51 -8.33
N ASP A 121 11.99 12.10 -9.18
CA ASP A 121 12.18 13.41 -9.79
C ASP A 121 11.80 14.60 -8.88
N GLY A 122 11.40 14.34 -7.64
CA GLY A 122 10.94 15.33 -6.67
C GLY A 122 9.48 15.76 -6.83
N THR A 123 8.76 15.29 -7.86
CA THR A 123 7.34 15.61 -8.02
C THR A 123 6.48 14.94 -6.96
N VAL A 124 5.45 15.65 -6.50
CA VAL A 124 4.49 15.13 -5.54
C VAL A 124 3.26 14.55 -6.25
N ARG A 125 2.85 13.34 -5.88
CA ARG A 125 1.64 12.70 -6.37
C ARG A 125 0.70 12.34 -5.23
N TRP A 126 -0.60 12.36 -5.50
CA TRP A 126 -1.62 11.86 -4.59
C TRP A 126 -1.97 10.42 -4.94
N LEU A 127 -1.93 9.56 -3.95
CA LEU A 127 -2.34 8.16 -4.10
C LEU A 127 -3.63 7.87 -3.35
N ASP A 128 -4.43 6.98 -3.91
CA ASP A 128 -5.51 6.23 -3.25
C ASP A 128 -4.95 4.86 -2.90
N ASP A 129 -5.03 4.48 -1.65
CA ASP A 129 -4.45 3.28 -1.08
C ASP A 129 -5.56 2.42 -0.48
N CYS A 130 -5.54 1.14 -0.81
CA CYS A 130 -6.41 0.12 -0.26
C CYS A 130 -5.53 -0.99 0.32
N GLY A 131 -5.40 -1.03 1.64
CA GLY A 131 -4.62 -2.00 2.39
C GLY A 131 -5.48 -3.10 2.99
N HIS A 132 -4.89 -4.29 3.11
CA HIS A 132 -5.44 -5.43 3.85
C HIS A 132 -4.36 -6.02 4.74
N LEU A 133 -4.63 -6.09 6.05
CA LEU A 133 -3.75 -6.73 7.02
C LEU A 133 -4.11 -8.21 7.17
N GLU A 134 -3.24 -9.09 6.72
CA GLU A 134 -3.28 -10.50 7.00
C GLU A 134 -2.54 -10.80 8.31
N HIS A 135 -3.27 -11.28 9.31
CA HIS A 135 -2.70 -11.64 10.60
C HIS A 135 -1.98 -12.99 10.49
N GLN A 136 -0.65 -12.97 10.52
CA GLN A 136 0.16 -14.17 10.65
C GLN A 136 0.46 -14.45 12.12
N THR A 137 0.77 -15.71 12.45
CA THR A 137 1.21 -16.09 13.80
C THR A 137 2.51 -15.35 14.18
N ILE A 138 2.69 -15.08 15.46
CA ILE A 138 3.90 -14.40 16.00
C ILE A 138 5.18 -15.11 15.56
N GLU A 139 5.15 -16.45 15.40
CA GLU A 139 6.25 -17.28 14.90
C GLU A 139 6.64 -16.97 13.46
N ALA A 140 5.69 -16.46 12.63
CA ALA A 140 5.93 -16.02 11.25
C ALA A 140 6.35 -14.54 11.14
N GLY A 141 6.59 -13.83 12.26
CA GLY A 141 7.10 -12.46 12.27
C GLY A 141 6.04 -11.37 12.18
N GLY A 142 4.82 -11.63 12.64
CA GLY A 142 3.71 -10.67 12.65
C GLY A 142 2.89 -10.67 11.36
N GLY A 143 1.99 -9.68 11.21
CA GLY A 143 1.12 -9.56 10.04
C GLY A 143 1.84 -9.04 8.79
N LEU A 144 1.20 -9.23 7.65
CA LEU A 144 1.59 -8.64 6.37
C LEU A 144 0.49 -7.71 5.86
N PHE A 145 0.89 -6.54 5.38
CA PHE A 145 0.01 -5.68 4.61
C PHE A 145 0.15 -5.96 3.12
N TYR A 146 -0.98 -6.15 2.46
CA TYR A 146 -1.15 -6.25 1.01
C TYR A 146 -1.83 -4.98 0.54
N VAL A 147 -1.16 -4.19 -0.29
CA VAL A 147 -1.60 -2.83 -0.61
C VAL A 147 -1.70 -2.62 -2.11
N PHE A 148 -2.86 -2.11 -2.54
CA PHE A 148 -3.08 -1.59 -3.89
C PHE A 148 -3.06 -0.07 -3.86
N ILE A 149 -2.34 0.54 -4.79
CA ILE A 149 -2.25 1.99 -4.91
C ILE A 149 -2.57 2.45 -6.34
N SER A 150 -3.29 3.56 -6.43
CA SER A 150 -3.62 4.23 -7.69
C SER A 150 -3.24 5.71 -7.63
N ASP A 151 -2.70 6.27 -8.72
CA ASP A 151 -2.45 7.71 -8.83
C ASP A 151 -3.76 8.45 -9.07
N ILE A 152 -4.14 9.31 -8.13
CA ILE A 152 -5.34 10.14 -8.19
C ILE A 152 -5.03 11.63 -8.34
N THR A 153 -3.79 11.98 -8.67
CA THR A 153 -3.34 13.39 -8.71
C THR A 153 -4.22 14.26 -9.60
N ASP A 154 -4.69 13.72 -10.72
CA ASP A 154 -5.52 14.45 -11.70
C ASP A 154 -7.02 14.36 -11.37
N THR A 155 -7.44 13.49 -10.48
CA THR A 155 -8.85 13.25 -10.13
C THR A 155 -9.25 13.72 -8.74
N ILE A 156 -8.29 13.90 -7.82
CA ILE A 156 -8.55 14.39 -6.47
C ILE A 156 -8.96 15.88 -6.51
N THR A 157 -10.08 16.21 -5.88
CA THR A 157 -10.59 17.59 -5.84
C THR A 157 -9.79 18.48 -4.89
N GLU A 158 -9.79 19.80 -5.12
CA GLU A 158 -9.15 20.76 -4.21
C GLU A 158 -9.74 20.73 -2.80
N ALA A 159 -11.05 20.49 -2.68
CA ALA A 159 -11.70 20.35 -1.38
C ALA A 159 -11.15 19.14 -0.61
N GLN A 160 -10.97 18.00 -1.28
CA GLN A 160 -10.38 16.80 -0.67
C GLN A 160 -8.91 17.04 -0.27
N LYS A 161 -8.10 17.66 -1.13
CA LYS A 161 -6.71 18.04 -0.81
C LYS A 161 -6.65 18.90 0.44
N ASN A 162 -7.46 19.97 0.49
CA ASN A 162 -7.50 20.90 1.62
C ASN A 162 -7.90 20.21 2.93
N MET A 163 -8.89 19.31 2.88
CA MET A 163 -9.31 18.53 4.05
C MET A 163 -8.16 17.66 4.58
N LEU A 164 -7.48 16.92 3.70
CA LEU A 164 -6.37 16.04 4.08
C LEU A 164 -5.17 16.84 4.63
N LEU A 165 -4.84 17.97 4.02
CA LEU A 165 -3.78 18.86 4.49
C LEU A 165 -4.09 19.49 5.86
N ALA A 166 -5.35 19.81 6.13
CA ALA A 166 -5.77 20.29 7.44
C ALA A 166 -5.64 19.20 8.51
N LYS A 167 -6.03 17.98 8.22
CA LYS A 167 -5.80 16.81 9.10
C LYS A 167 -4.31 16.60 9.38
N ASN A 168 -3.44 16.68 8.38
CA ASN A 168 -1.99 16.54 8.57
C ASN A 168 -1.44 17.55 9.57
N LYS A 169 -1.90 18.82 9.52
CA LYS A 169 -1.49 19.85 10.49
C LYS A 169 -1.87 19.47 11.92
N TYR A 170 -3.09 18.97 12.12
CA TYR A 170 -3.55 18.52 13.43
C TYR A 170 -2.66 17.40 13.98
N TYR A 171 -2.48 16.31 13.25
CA TYR A 171 -1.67 15.17 13.72
C TYR A 171 -0.19 15.50 13.93
N ASN A 172 0.37 16.43 13.17
CA ASN A 172 1.76 16.85 13.35
C ASN A 172 1.95 17.77 14.58
N SER A 173 0.90 18.48 15.03
CA SER A 173 0.96 19.34 16.22
C SER A 173 0.86 18.55 17.54
N GLU A 174 0.21 17.41 17.55
CA GLU A 174 0.11 16.56 18.75
C GLU A 174 1.39 15.76 19.07
N LYS A 175 2.33 15.66 18.14
CA LYS A 175 3.63 14.97 18.33
C LYS A 175 4.75 15.89 18.82
N GLN A 176 4.50 17.19 19.03
CA GLN A 176 5.45 18.14 19.64
C GLN A 176 5.17 18.32 21.13
#